data_b44e3846a52612e603ecb95d72b73325
#
_entry.id   b44e3846a52612e603ecb95d72b73325
#
_cell.length_a   1.000
_cell.length_b   1.000
_cell.length_c   1.000
_cell.angle_alpha   90.00
_cell.angle_beta   90.00
_cell.angle_gamma   90.00
#
_symmetry.space_group_name_H-M   'P 1'
#
loop_
_entity.id
_entity.type
_entity.pdbx_description
1 polymer ?
#
loop_
_entity_poly.entity_id
_entity_poly.type
_entity_poly.pdbx_seq_one_letter_code
_entity_poly.pdbx_strand_id
1 'polypeptide(L)'
;PIQCIAIPKTVDNDLVLTDCCPGFGSAAKYIATSTLEASLDVQSMSETSTKVFILEVMGRHAGWMAASSALARKNKGDAPHIILMPETTFKQREFLSLVKKTVSNNGYCVVVVSEGVKNSKGKFLSESNTTDAFGHTQLGGIAPFISELINNKLKLKNHWAVSDYLQRSASHIASKVDLAHAEAVGAHAVKYALSDMNGVMPIIVRVKSPKYKWTIEPAPLSKIANLEKKLPKSFITKNGMGVTSKAIDYLSPLIQGESNPPFKNGIPDLKDFKLVTVQKKLSVWK
;
A
#
# COMPACT_ATOMS: atom_id res chain seq x y z
N PRO A 1 -33.77 2.72 -16.51
CA PRO A 1 -32.31 2.84 -16.32
C PRO A 1 -31.98 2.78 -14.83
N ILE A 2 -30.82 2.17 -14.49
CA ILE A 2 -30.33 2.11 -13.12
C ILE A 2 -29.37 3.28 -12.92
N GLN A 3 -29.54 4.03 -11.82
CA GLN A 3 -28.61 5.05 -11.39
C GLN A 3 -27.40 4.39 -10.72
N CYS A 4 -26.20 4.73 -11.15
CA CYS A 4 -24.95 4.18 -10.64
C CYS A 4 -24.03 5.29 -10.11
N ILE A 5 -23.71 5.23 -8.81
CA ILE A 5 -22.68 6.06 -8.17
C ILE A 5 -21.66 5.08 -7.57
N ALA A 6 -20.41 5.16 -8.00
CA ALA A 6 -19.34 4.37 -7.41
C ALA A 6 -18.64 5.16 -6.30
N ILE A 7 -18.06 4.46 -5.34
CA ILE A 7 -17.20 5.04 -4.29
C ILE A 7 -15.79 4.49 -4.50
N PRO A 8 -14.72 5.34 -4.50
CA PRO A 8 -13.36 4.87 -4.65
C PRO A 8 -12.99 3.90 -3.52
N LYS A 9 -12.58 2.69 -3.87
CA LYS A 9 -12.22 1.61 -2.93
C LYS A 9 -11.02 0.87 -3.49
N THR A 10 -9.88 1.02 -2.86
CA THR A 10 -8.72 0.13 -2.96
C THR A 10 -7.59 0.66 -2.06
N VAL A 11 -6.91 -0.22 -1.37
CA VAL A 11 -5.70 0.13 -0.60
C VAL A 11 -4.49 0.33 -1.53
N ASP A 12 -4.56 -0.15 -2.78
CA ASP A 12 -3.47 -0.05 -3.76
C ASP A 12 -3.28 1.37 -4.30
N ASN A 13 -4.24 2.27 -4.05
CA ASN A 13 -4.19 3.66 -4.50
C ASN A 13 -4.04 3.82 -6.02
N ASP A 14 -4.58 2.89 -6.79
CA ASP A 14 -4.37 2.74 -8.23
C ASP A 14 -5.52 3.28 -9.12
N LEU A 15 -6.58 3.86 -8.53
CA LEU A 15 -7.62 4.53 -9.30
C LEU A 15 -7.14 5.87 -9.82
N VAL A 16 -7.37 6.11 -11.11
CA VAL A 16 -7.05 7.38 -11.76
C VAL A 16 -8.00 8.50 -11.32
N LEU A 17 -7.62 9.75 -11.59
CA LEU A 17 -8.34 11.01 -11.30
C LEU A 17 -8.47 11.35 -9.81
N THR A 18 -8.51 10.40 -8.90
CA THR A 18 -8.50 10.70 -7.46
C THR A 18 -7.07 10.86 -6.94
N ASP A 19 -6.83 11.83 -6.07
CA ASP A 19 -5.51 12.03 -5.41
C ASP A 19 -5.11 10.77 -4.65
N CYS A 20 -6.02 10.25 -3.82
CA CYS A 20 -5.83 8.99 -3.13
C CYS A 20 -7.16 8.23 -3.01
N CYS A 21 -7.07 6.93 -2.72
CA CYS A 21 -8.22 6.09 -2.45
C CYS A 21 -8.37 5.91 -0.95
N PRO A 22 -9.57 6.13 -0.34
CA PRO A 22 -9.80 5.84 1.07
C PRO A 22 -9.44 4.40 1.43
N GLY A 23 -8.76 4.23 2.56
CA GLY A 23 -8.12 2.99 3.00
C GLY A 23 -6.61 2.98 2.74
N PHE A 24 -6.11 3.64 1.69
CA PHE A 24 -4.69 3.72 1.39
C PHE A 24 -3.90 4.45 2.49
N GLY A 25 -4.38 5.60 2.98
CA GLY A 25 -3.67 6.38 4.00
C GLY A 25 -3.46 5.60 5.31
N SER A 26 -4.46 4.83 5.73
CA SER A 26 -4.37 3.96 6.91
C SER A 26 -3.42 2.79 6.69
N ALA A 27 -3.52 2.13 5.54
CA ALA A 27 -2.62 1.04 5.19
C ALA A 27 -1.16 1.53 5.05
N ALA A 28 -0.94 2.70 4.46
CA ALA A 28 0.36 3.36 4.37
C ALA A 28 0.95 3.66 5.76
N LYS A 29 0.12 4.12 6.71
CA LYS A 29 0.51 4.35 8.10
C LYS A 29 0.94 3.05 8.78
N TYR A 30 0.16 1.98 8.61
CA TYR A 30 0.51 0.65 9.12
C TYR A 30 1.87 0.18 8.56
N ILE A 31 2.08 0.27 7.26
CA ILE A 31 3.34 -0.15 6.61
C ILE A 31 4.52 0.67 7.13
N ALA A 32 4.38 2.00 7.24
CA ALA A 32 5.44 2.86 7.74
C ALA A 32 5.79 2.53 9.20
N THR A 33 4.77 2.36 10.05
CA THR A 33 4.94 2.03 11.48
C THR A 33 5.58 0.65 11.64
N SER A 34 5.03 -0.38 10.99
CA SER A 34 5.57 -1.75 11.08
C SER A 34 7.00 -1.85 10.53
N THR A 35 7.31 -1.09 9.46
CA THR A 35 8.68 -1.02 8.92
C THR A 35 9.63 -0.40 9.93
N LEU A 36 9.23 0.69 10.59
CA LEU A 36 10.05 1.34 11.62
C LEU A 36 10.31 0.39 12.80
N GLU A 37 9.25 -0.19 13.36
CA GLU A 37 9.36 -1.07 14.54
C GLU A 37 10.18 -2.32 14.25
N ALA A 38 9.92 -3.01 13.13
CA ALA A 38 10.72 -4.15 12.70
C ALA A 38 12.19 -3.78 12.42
N SER A 39 12.44 -2.56 11.92
CA SER A 39 13.81 -2.11 11.67
C SER A 39 14.60 -1.90 12.96
N LEU A 40 13.96 -1.38 14.01
CA LEU A 40 14.58 -1.21 15.32
C LEU A 40 14.90 -2.57 15.98
N ASP A 41 13.99 -3.54 15.84
CA ASP A 41 14.21 -4.89 16.34
C ASP A 41 15.42 -5.56 15.64
N VAL A 42 15.46 -5.53 14.30
CA VAL A 42 16.60 -6.07 13.54
C VAL A 42 17.90 -5.33 13.86
N GLN A 43 17.86 -4.01 13.99
CA GLN A 43 19.02 -3.22 14.37
C GLN A 43 19.59 -3.66 15.71
N SER A 44 18.73 -3.91 16.71
CA SER A 44 19.14 -4.30 18.06
C SER A 44 19.92 -5.62 18.12
N MET A 45 19.60 -6.56 17.21
CA MET A 45 20.25 -7.89 17.16
C MET A 45 21.28 -8.05 16.03
N SER A 46 21.51 -7.00 15.24
CA SER A 46 22.27 -7.11 13.99
C SER A 46 23.74 -7.50 14.16
N GLU A 47 24.35 -7.26 15.29
CA GLU A 47 25.75 -7.66 15.54
C GLU A 47 25.90 -9.19 15.66
N THR A 48 24.98 -9.84 16.33
CA THR A 48 25.09 -11.26 16.71
C THR A 48 24.17 -12.19 15.95
N SER A 49 23.13 -11.68 15.28
CA SER A 49 22.10 -12.53 14.68
C SER A 49 21.68 -12.06 13.28
N THR A 50 20.43 -11.65 13.11
CA THR A 50 19.82 -11.32 11.82
C THR A 50 20.38 -10.03 11.23
N LYS A 51 20.81 -10.12 9.96
CA LYS A 51 21.38 -8.99 9.21
C LYS A 51 20.39 -8.34 8.25
N VAL A 52 19.40 -9.10 7.78
CA VAL A 52 18.44 -8.59 6.79
C VAL A 52 17.02 -8.94 7.20
N PHE A 53 16.12 -7.98 7.07
CA PHE A 53 14.69 -8.18 7.19
C PHE A 53 14.00 -7.79 5.88
N ILE A 54 13.02 -8.60 5.45
CA ILE A 54 12.26 -8.38 4.23
C ILE A 54 10.79 -8.28 4.59
N LEU A 55 10.15 -7.16 4.25
CA LEU A 55 8.71 -6.97 4.41
C LEU A 55 8.04 -6.98 3.03
N GLU A 56 7.16 -7.96 2.81
CA GLU A 56 6.31 -8.00 1.62
C GLU A 56 5.01 -7.23 1.89
N VAL A 57 4.61 -6.42 0.91
CA VAL A 57 3.41 -5.61 0.95
C VAL A 57 2.59 -5.78 -0.33
N MET A 58 1.28 -5.52 -0.24
CA MET A 58 0.38 -5.51 -1.38
C MET A 58 0.80 -4.47 -2.42
N GLY A 59 0.32 -4.63 -3.64
CA GLY A 59 0.56 -3.75 -4.77
C GLY A 59 1.01 -4.51 -6.01
N ARG A 60 0.06 -5.21 -6.65
CA ARG A 60 0.35 -6.04 -7.83
C ARG A 60 0.84 -5.22 -9.01
N HIS A 61 0.22 -4.07 -9.27
CA HIS A 61 0.48 -3.26 -10.46
C HIS A 61 1.05 -1.88 -10.15
N ALA A 62 0.89 -1.41 -8.91
CA ALA A 62 1.32 -0.10 -8.46
C ALA A 62 2.05 -0.17 -7.12
N GLY A 63 3.17 0.52 -7.02
CA GLY A 63 4.10 0.47 -5.88
C GLY A 63 3.78 1.44 -4.74
N TRP A 64 2.57 1.99 -4.65
CA TRP A 64 2.20 2.98 -3.65
C TRP A 64 2.37 2.48 -2.21
N MET A 65 1.97 1.22 -1.94
CA MET A 65 2.13 0.60 -0.62
C MET A 65 3.60 0.42 -0.25
N ALA A 66 4.42 -0.10 -1.17
CA ALA A 66 5.86 -0.24 -0.92
C ALA A 66 6.53 1.13 -0.72
N ALA A 67 6.16 2.12 -1.54
CA ALA A 67 6.68 3.48 -1.44
C ALA A 67 6.38 4.12 -0.08
N SER A 68 5.20 3.85 0.51
CA SER A 68 4.79 4.40 1.81
C SER A 68 5.70 3.97 2.97
N SER A 69 6.38 2.84 2.86
CA SER A 69 7.35 2.38 3.87
C SER A 69 8.49 3.38 4.10
N ALA A 70 8.81 4.21 3.09
CA ALA A 70 9.84 5.24 3.22
C ALA A 70 9.51 6.31 4.27
N LEU A 71 8.24 6.45 4.67
CA LEU A 71 7.81 7.33 5.76
C LEU A 71 8.33 6.89 7.14
N ALA A 72 8.83 5.66 7.27
CA ALA A 72 9.53 5.18 8.47
C ALA A 72 10.85 5.92 8.73
N ARG A 73 11.47 6.48 7.69
CA ARG A 73 12.78 7.17 7.79
C ARG A 73 12.63 8.52 8.49
N LYS A 74 13.47 8.76 9.47
CA LYS A 74 13.63 10.07 10.11
C LYS A 74 14.87 10.80 9.58
N ASN A 75 15.93 10.03 9.28
CA ASN A 75 17.22 10.55 8.83
C ASN A 75 17.68 9.83 7.56
N LYS A 76 18.70 10.41 6.92
CA LYS A 76 19.37 9.76 5.80
C LYS A 76 20.12 8.53 6.32
N GLY A 77 19.84 7.38 5.73
CA GLY A 77 20.44 6.10 6.13
C GLY A 77 19.55 5.23 7.02
N ASP A 78 18.43 5.76 7.51
CA ASP A 78 17.45 4.96 8.23
C ASP A 78 16.76 3.93 7.31
N ALA A 79 16.25 2.86 7.92
CA ALA A 79 15.43 1.87 7.21
C ALA A 79 14.03 2.43 6.85
N PRO A 80 13.42 1.90 5.77
CA PRO A 80 13.89 0.83 4.90
C PRO A 80 15.00 1.30 3.97
N HIS A 81 16.01 0.48 3.76
CA HIS A 81 17.17 0.84 2.93
C HIS A 81 16.89 0.60 1.44
N ILE A 82 16.10 -0.41 1.13
CA ILE A 82 15.74 -0.83 -0.23
C ILE A 82 14.22 -0.94 -0.32
N ILE A 83 13.66 -0.37 -1.37
CA ILE A 83 12.22 -0.46 -1.67
C ILE A 83 12.08 -0.93 -3.12
N LEU A 84 11.47 -2.09 -3.32
CA LEU A 84 11.26 -2.69 -4.64
C LEU A 84 9.79 -2.53 -5.04
N MET A 85 9.56 -2.04 -6.26
CA MET A 85 8.24 -1.63 -6.76
C MET A 85 7.95 -2.25 -8.13
N PRO A 86 6.67 -2.48 -8.50
CA PRO A 86 6.29 -3.06 -9.79
C PRO A 86 6.70 -2.22 -10.99
N GLU A 87 6.84 -0.91 -10.82
CA GLU A 87 7.21 0.05 -11.86
C GLU A 87 8.66 -0.08 -12.30
N THR A 88 9.47 -0.83 -11.56
CA THR A 88 10.89 -1.00 -11.86
C THR A 88 11.24 -2.47 -12.03
N THR A 89 12.03 -2.76 -13.06
CA THR A 89 12.53 -4.12 -13.30
C THR A 89 13.53 -4.52 -12.21
N PHE A 90 13.32 -5.68 -11.61
CA PHE A 90 14.24 -6.25 -10.64
C PHE A 90 15.57 -6.64 -11.27
N LYS A 91 16.65 -6.07 -10.77
CA LYS A 91 18.02 -6.31 -11.22
C LYS A 91 18.81 -7.00 -10.11
N GLN A 92 18.86 -8.31 -10.17
CA GLN A 92 19.41 -9.17 -9.12
C GLN A 92 20.83 -8.77 -8.68
N ARG A 93 21.75 -8.51 -9.63
CA ARG A 93 23.15 -8.15 -9.29
C ARG A 93 23.23 -6.82 -8.54
N GLU A 94 22.51 -5.81 -9.01
CA GLU A 94 22.46 -4.49 -8.39
C GLU A 94 21.83 -4.56 -6.99
N PHE A 95 20.75 -5.33 -6.85
CA PHE A 95 20.08 -5.58 -5.58
C PHE A 95 21.03 -6.22 -4.55
N LEU A 96 21.67 -7.33 -4.90
CA LEU A 96 22.59 -8.04 -4.00
C LEU A 96 23.79 -7.17 -3.61
N SER A 97 24.33 -6.40 -4.56
CA SER A 97 25.42 -5.43 -4.28
C SER A 97 24.96 -4.37 -3.28
N LEU A 98 23.74 -3.85 -3.45
CA LEU A 98 23.18 -2.84 -2.55
C LEU A 98 22.93 -3.40 -1.15
N VAL A 99 22.35 -4.62 -1.03
CA VAL A 99 22.18 -5.30 0.27
C VAL A 99 23.52 -5.48 0.97
N LYS A 100 24.54 -6.02 0.28
CA LYS A 100 25.89 -6.21 0.85
C LYS A 100 26.49 -4.90 1.35
N LYS A 101 26.43 -3.84 0.52
CA LYS A 101 26.92 -2.51 0.87
C LYS A 101 26.19 -1.93 2.08
N THR A 102 24.87 -2.08 2.13
CA THR A 102 24.03 -1.57 3.23
C THR A 102 24.39 -2.27 4.55
N VAL A 103 24.49 -3.60 4.55
CA VAL A 103 24.88 -4.36 5.74
C VAL A 103 26.31 -3.99 6.18
N SER A 104 27.24 -3.80 5.24
CA SER A 104 28.59 -3.38 5.58
C SER A 104 28.65 -2.00 6.24
N ASN A 105 27.79 -1.07 5.79
CA ASN A 105 27.82 0.32 6.28
C ASN A 105 27.00 0.51 7.58
N ASN A 106 25.87 -0.19 7.72
CA ASN A 106 24.90 0.06 8.78
C ASN A 106 24.79 -1.10 9.78
N GLY A 107 25.45 -2.25 9.53
CA GLY A 107 25.30 -3.49 10.31
C GLY A 107 24.09 -4.33 9.90
N TYR A 108 23.06 -3.74 9.29
CA TYR A 108 21.83 -4.41 8.88
C TYR A 108 21.22 -3.81 7.62
N CYS A 109 20.23 -4.49 7.05
CA CYS A 109 19.49 -4.02 5.89
C CYS A 109 18.00 -4.38 6.02
N VAL A 110 17.10 -3.42 5.81
CA VAL A 110 15.67 -3.66 5.70
C VAL A 110 15.24 -3.42 4.26
N VAL A 111 14.56 -4.42 3.69
CA VAL A 111 14.01 -4.42 2.34
C VAL A 111 12.49 -4.42 2.44
N VAL A 112 11.82 -3.49 1.78
CA VAL A 112 10.38 -3.56 1.56
C VAL A 112 10.13 -3.89 0.10
N VAL A 113 9.28 -4.87 -0.17
CA VAL A 113 9.05 -5.36 -1.51
C VAL A 113 7.56 -5.49 -1.81
N SER A 114 7.13 -4.92 -2.93
CA SER A 114 5.77 -5.14 -3.43
C SER A 114 5.63 -6.53 -4.06
N GLU A 115 4.51 -7.20 -3.83
CA GLU A 115 4.18 -8.51 -4.43
C GLU A 115 4.27 -8.52 -5.96
N GLY A 116 4.06 -7.36 -6.58
CA GLY A 116 4.01 -7.17 -8.03
C GLY A 116 5.35 -6.93 -8.72
N VAL A 117 6.48 -7.09 -8.04
CA VAL A 117 7.81 -6.89 -8.65
C VAL A 117 8.07 -7.90 -9.76
N LYS A 118 8.62 -7.41 -10.89
CA LYS A 118 8.82 -8.18 -12.12
C LYS A 118 10.30 -8.27 -12.51
N ASN A 119 10.64 -9.37 -13.20
CA ASN A 119 11.94 -9.55 -13.82
C ASN A 119 12.05 -8.80 -15.16
N SER A 120 13.20 -8.89 -15.83
CA SER A 120 13.46 -8.25 -17.14
C SER A 120 12.56 -8.75 -18.28
N LYS A 121 11.90 -9.91 -18.11
CA LYS A 121 10.96 -10.47 -19.07
C LYS A 121 9.51 -10.06 -18.79
N GLY A 122 9.27 -9.18 -17.79
CA GLY A 122 7.94 -8.74 -17.40
C GLY A 122 7.13 -9.75 -16.57
N LYS A 123 7.70 -10.89 -16.19
CA LYS A 123 7.06 -11.89 -15.33
C LYS A 123 7.22 -11.53 -13.86
N PHE A 124 6.20 -11.78 -13.05
CA PHE A 124 6.30 -11.63 -11.60
C PHE A 124 7.37 -12.56 -11.03
N LEU A 125 8.13 -12.08 -10.06
CA LEU A 125 9.16 -12.91 -9.41
C LEU A 125 8.57 -14.03 -8.54
N SER A 126 7.35 -13.84 -8.08
CA SER A 126 6.59 -14.77 -7.22
C SER A 126 5.50 -15.53 -7.97
N GLU A 127 5.56 -15.58 -9.31
CA GLU A 127 4.53 -16.23 -10.13
C GLU A 127 4.37 -17.70 -9.77
N SER A 128 3.18 -18.08 -9.28
CA SER A 128 2.77 -19.45 -9.07
C SER A 128 2.00 -19.96 -10.30
N ASN A 129 1.89 -21.28 -10.46
CA ASN A 129 1.14 -21.89 -11.58
C ASN A 129 -0.39 -21.89 -11.36
N THR A 130 -0.89 -21.16 -10.34
CA THR A 130 -2.31 -21.09 -10.01
C THR A 130 -2.90 -19.72 -10.34
N THR A 131 -4.17 -19.71 -10.76
CA THR A 131 -4.95 -18.49 -11.03
C THR A 131 -6.10 -18.36 -10.03
N ASP A 132 -6.48 -17.11 -9.71
CA ASP A 132 -7.66 -16.84 -8.90
C ASP A 132 -8.97 -16.98 -9.70
N ALA A 133 -10.11 -16.83 -9.04
CA ALA A 133 -11.44 -16.93 -9.65
C ALA A 133 -11.71 -15.89 -10.75
N PHE A 134 -10.87 -14.84 -10.85
CA PHE A 134 -10.97 -13.78 -11.86
C PHE A 134 -9.94 -13.94 -12.98
N GLY A 135 -9.18 -15.04 -12.97
CA GLY A 135 -8.15 -15.32 -14.01
C GLY A 135 -6.80 -14.65 -13.76
N HIS A 136 -6.56 -14.05 -12.61
CA HIS A 136 -5.27 -13.48 -12.27
C HIS A 136 -4.31 -14.56 -11.74
N THR A 137 -3.07 -14.53 -12.16
CA THR A 137 -2.02 -15.41 -11.63
C THR A 137 -1.88 -15.21 -10.14
N GLN A 138 -2.01 -16.26 -9.34
CA GLN A 138 -1.72 -16.22 -7.90
C GLN A 138 -0.20 -16.04 -7.69
N LEU A 139 0.16 -15.17 -6.75
CA LEU A 139 1.54 -14.91 -6.41
C LEU A 139 1.93 -15.74 -5.19
N GLY A 140 3.00 -16.51 -5.32
CA GLY A 140 3.47 -17.45 -4.29
C GLY A 140 4.29 -16.80 -3.15
N GLY A 141 4.31 -15.45 -3.08
CA GLY A 141 5.10 -14.70 -2.09
C GLY A 141 6.50 -14.35 -2.61
N ILE A 142 6.81 -13.06 -2.66
CA ILE A 142 8.11 -12.58 -3.13
C ILE A 142 9.15 -12.54 -2.00
N ALA A 143 8.72 -12.34 -0.75
CA ALA A 143 9.64 -12.29 0.39
C ALA A 143 10.43 -13.58 0.60
N PRO A 144 9.84 -14.78 0.52
CA PRO A 144 10.59 -16.04 0.53
C PRO A 144 11.63 -16.12 -0.58
N PHE A 145 11.27 -15.73 -1.81
CA PHE A 145 12.19 -15.72 -2.96
C PHE A 145 13.40 -14.80 -2.71
N ILE A 146 13.17 -13.57 -2.23
CA ILE A 146 14.25 -12.62 -1.90
C ILE A 146 15.10 -13.14 -0.74
N SER A 147 14.47 -13.73 0.27
CA SER A 147 15.13 -14.35 1.42
C SER A 147 16.10 -15.46 0.98
N GLU A 148 15.62 -16.38 0.16
CA GLU A 148 16.44 -17.48 -0.37
C GLU A 148 17.58 -16.94 -1.25
N LEU A 149 17.33 -15.95 -2.09
CA LEU A 149 18.33 -15.30 -2.93
C LEU A 149 19.46 -14.70 -2.08
N ILE A 150 19.12 -13.96 -1.01
CA ILE A 150 20.10 -13.36 -0.09
C ILE A 150 20.89 -14.46 0.62
N ASN A 151 20.23 -15.47 1.15
CA ASN A 151 20.88 -16.58 1.85
C ASN A 151 21.85 -17.31 0.92
N ASN A 152 21.42 -17.68 -0.28
CA ASN A 152 22.23 -18.46 -1.22
C ASN A 152 23.43 -17.67 -1.77
N LYS A 153 23.28 -16.38 -2.04
CA LYS A 153 24.31 -15.56 -2.70
C LYS A 153 25.19 -14.78 -1.74
N LEU A 154 24.67 -14.35 -0.58
CA LEU A 154 25.40 -13.52 0.36
C LEU A 154 25.70 -14.22 1.69
N LYS A 155 25.06 -15.37 1.97
CA LYS A 155 25.18 -16.11 3.24
C LYS A 155 24.85 -15.24 4.46
N LEU A 156 23.93 -14.27 4.29
CA LEU A 156 23.48 -13.40 5.36
C LEU A 156 22.22 -13.99 6.00
N LYS A 157 22.23 -14.11 7.33
CA LYS A 157 21.03 -14.49 8.09
C LYS A 157 19.96 -13.45 7.89
N ASN A 158 18.79 -13.90 7.49
CA ASN A 158 17.67 -13.01 7.19
C ASN A 158 16.35 -13.61 7.66
N HIS A 159 15.36 -12.75 7.88
CA HIS A 159 13.97 -13.10 8.15
C HIS A 159 13.05 -12.27 7.27
N TRP A 160 11.82 -12.71 7.14
CA TRP A 160 10.82 -12.01 6.34
C TRP A 160 9.44 -12.11 6.98
N ALA A 161 8.58 -11.15 6.61
CA ALA A 161 7.16 -11.15 6.92
C ALA A 161 6.36 -10.73 5.69
N VAL A 162 5.13 -11.20 5.62
CA VAL A 162 4.13 -10.77 4.64
C VAL A 162 3.05 -10.02 5.39
N SER A 163 2.82 -8.77 5.04
CA SER A 163 1.78 -7.95 5.67
C SER A 163 0.37 -8.42 5.34
N ASP A 164 0.17 -8.95 4.14
CA ASP A 164 -1.08 -9.48 3.61
C ASP A 164 -2.32 -8.69 4.10
N TYR A 165 -3.34 -9.34 4.65
CA TYR A 165 -4.56 -8.67 5.12
C TYR A 165 -4.35 -7.78 6.35
N LEU A 166 -3.27 -7.97 7.13
CA LEU A 166 -2.99 -7.14 8.29
C LEU A 166 -2.86 -5.65 7.93
N GLN A 167 -2.21 -5.34 6.80
CA GLN A 167 -1.99 -3.96 6.37
C GLN A 167 -3.28 -3.20 6.03
N ARG A 168 -4.38 -3.88 5.72
CA ARG A 168 -5.67 -3.25 5.39
C ARG A 168 -6.73 -3.39 6.46
N SER A 169 -6.47 -4.14 7.53
CA SER A 169 -7.42 -4.44 8.60
C SER A 169 -7.04 -3.81 9.95
N ALA A 170 -5.86 -3.17 10.06
CA ALA A 170 -5.29 -2.64 11.30
C ALA A 170 -5.98 -1.34 11.76
N SER A 171 -7.22 -1.44 12.25
CA SER A 171 -8.03 -0.30 12.72
C SER A 171 -7.35 0.53 13.82
N HIS A 172 -6.49 -0.11 14.63
CA HIS A 172 -5.75 0.53 15.73
C HIS A 172 -4.65 1.52 15.27
N ILE A 173 -4.28 1.49 13.98
CA ILE A 173 -3.28 2.40 13.39
C ILE A 173 -3.89 3.27 12.27
N ALA A 174 -5.23 3.34 12.16
CA ALA A 174 -5.87 4.10 11.09
C ALA A 174 -5.46 5.59 11.10
N SER A 175 -5.31 6.17 9.90
CA SER A 175 -5.05 7.59 9.72
C SER A 175 -6.35 8.40 9.85
N LYS A 176 -6.33 9.45 10.67
CA LYS A 176 -7.48 10.37 10.81
C LYS A 176 -7.81 11.07 9.48
N VAL A 177 -6.80 11.42 8.70
CA VAL A 177 -6.98 12.02 7.37
C VAL A 177 -7.69 11.05 6.42
N ASP A 178 -7.29 9.79 6.42
CA ASP A 178 -7.88 8.75 5.58
C ASP A 178 -9.34 8.46 5.95
N LEU A 179 -9.66 8.44 7.25
CA LEU A 179 -11.05 8.32 7.69
C LEU A 179 -11.91 9.49 7.26
N ALA A 180 -11.38 10.74 7.33
CA ALA A 180 -12.07 11.91 6.83
C ALA A 180 -12.32 11.84 5.31
N HIS A 181 -11.37 11.30 4.56
CA HIS A 181 -11.56 11.03 3.13
C HIS A 181 -12.69 10.01 2.89
N ALA A 182 -12.69 8.90 3.62
CA ALA A 182 -13.72 7.86 3.49
C ALA A 182 -15.12 8.39 3.78
N GLU A 183 -15.27 9.16 4.86
CA GLU A 183 -16.54 9.80 5.23
C GLU A 183 -17.01 10.79 4.16
N ALA A 184 -16.10 11.64 3.67
CA ALA A 184 -16.44 12.65 2.68
C ALA A 184 -16.85 12.07 1.33
N VAL A 185 -16.17 11.04 0.82
CA VAL A 185 -16.58 10.41 -0.45
C VAL A 185 -17.92 9.69 -0.30
N GLY A 186 -18.17 9.04 0.86
CA GLY A 186 -19.47 8.43 1.16
C GLY A 186 -20.61 9.44 1.18
N ALA A 187 -20.42 10.54 1.90
CA ALA A 187 -21.41 11.63 1.97
C ALA A 187 -21.69 12.26 0.59
N HIS A 188 -20.64 12.49 -0.22
CA HIS A 188 -20.81 13.05 -1.57
C HIS A 188 -21.45 12.05 -2.55
N ALA A 189 -21.21 10.75 -2.41
CA ALA A 189 -21.89 9.75 -3.20
C ALA A 189 -23.41 9.81 -3.00
N VAL A 190 -23.88 9.96 -1.76
CA VAL A 190 -25.30 10.16 -1.45
C VAL A 190 -25.82 11.47 -2.03
N LYS A 191 -25.08 12.58 -1.87
CA LYS A 191 -25.46 13.88 -2.46
C LYS A 191 -25.63 13.80 -3.98
N TYR A 192 -24.69 13.14 -4.67
CA TYR A 192 -24.73 12.98 -6.12
C TYR A 192 -25.95 12.13 -6.54
N ALA A 193 -26.24 11.07 -5.81
CA ALA A 193 -27.44 10.26 -6.06
C ALA A 193 -28.73 11.06 -5.90
N LEU A 194 -28.84 11.89 -4.85
CA LEU A 194 -30.00 12.76 -4.59
C LEU A 194 -30.10 13.94 -5.58
N SER A 195 -29.03 14.27 -6.31
CA SER A 195 -29.00 15.30 -7.36
C SER A 195 -29.15 14.69 -8.76
N ASP A 196 -29.70 13.49 -8.89
CA ASP A 196 -29.91 12.78 -10.14
C ASP A 196 -28.67 12.58 -11.01
N MET A 197 -27.46 12.70 -10.43
CA MET A 197 -26.23 12.36 -11.14
C MET A 197 -26.15 10.86 -11.39
N ASN A 198 -25.55 10.47 -12.50
CA ASN A 198 -25.40 9.06 -12.87
C ASN A 198 -24.06 8.79 -13.53
N GLY A 199 -23.50 7.60 -13.33
CA GLY A 199 -22.24 7.19 -13.93
C GLY A 199 -21.03 7.96 -13.41
N VAL A 200 -21.05 8.39 -12.15
CA VAL A 200 -19.98 9.19 -11.53
C VAL A 200 -19.41 8.54 -10.25
N MET A 201 -18.21 8.98 -9.91
CA MET A 201 -17.53 8.65 -8.66
C MET A 201 -17.08 9.94 -7.96
N PRO A 202 -17.33 10.16 -6.66
CA PRO A 202 -16.71 11.23 -5.90
C PRO A 202 -15.19 10.94 -5.81
N ILE A 203 -14.38 11.88 -6.28
CA ILE A 203 -12.92 11.80 -6.23
C ILE A 203 -12.36 12.81 -5.24
N ILE A 204 -11.24 12.48 -4.61
CA ILE A 204 -10.47 13.39 -3.78
C ILE A 204 -9.57 14.21 -4.70
N VAL A 205 -9.66 15.53 -4.63
CA VAL A 205 -8.81 16.45 -5.39
C VAL A 205 -7.94 17.23 -4.43
N ARG A 206 -6.62 17.08 -4.55
CA ARG A 206 -5.65 17.82 -3.75
C ARG A 206 -5.60 19.27 -4.21
N VAL A 207 -5.83 20.19 -3.28
CA VAL A 207 -5.77 21.63 -3.54
C VAL A 207 -4.35 22.13 -3.33
N LYS A 208 -3.85 22.99 -4.24
CA LYS A 208 -2.55 23.64 -4.07
C LYS A 208 -2.59 24.58 -2.86
N SER A 209 -1.89 24.22 -1.80
CA SER A 209 -1.87 24.97 -0.53
C SER A 209 -0.57 24.63 0.23
N PRO A 210 -0.05 25.54 1.10
CA PRO A 210 1.09 25.22 1.98
C PRO A 210 0.82 24.07 2.95
N LYS A 211 -0.43 23.91 3.38
CA LYS A 211 -0.88 22.75 4.19
C LYS A 211 -1.71 21.83 3.29
N TYR A 212 -1.71 20.54 3.56
CA TYR A 212 -2.55 19.58 2.85
C TYR A 212 -4.02 19.97 2.96
N LYS A 213 -4.64 20.21 1.81
CA LYS A 213 -6.07 20.49 1.66
C LYS A 213 -6.61 19.70 0.48
N TRP A 214 -7.87 19.34 0.55
CA TRP A 214 -8.56 18.58 -0.49
C TRP A 214 -10.03 18.98 -0.59
N THR A 215 -10.62 18.69 -1.73
CA THR A 215 -12.05 18.84 -2.03
C THR A 215 -12.57 17.54 -2.62
N ILE A 216 -13.88 17.40 -2.71
CA ILE A 216 -14.52 16.28 -3.42
C ILE A 216 -15.19 16.81 -4.68
N GLU A 217 -14.89 16.16 -5.79
CA GLU A 217 -15.46 16.47 -7.10
C GLU A 217 -16.04 15.21 -7.75
N PRO A 218 -17.06 15.31 -8.63
CA PRO A 218 -17.54 14.18 -9.39
C PRO A 218 -16.63 13.89 -10.59
N ALA A 219 -16.32 12.62 -10.83
CA ALA A 219 -15.62 12.19 -12.04
C ALA A 219 -16.43 11.13 -12.79
N PRO A 220 -16.52 11.17 -14.13
CA PRO A 220 -17.22 10.16 -14.91
C PRO A 220 -16.55 8.78 -14.78
N LEU A 221 -17.34 7.74 -14.54
CA LEU A 221 -16.84 6.35 -14.43
C LEU A 221 -16.14 5.88 -15.71
N SER A 222 -16.59 6.35 -16.87
CA SER A 222 -15.97 6.05 -18.16
C SER A 222 -14.51 6.51 -18.28
N LYS A 223 -14.09 7.47 -17.47
CA LYS A 223 -12.70 7.96 -17.42
C LYS A 223 -11.86 7.29 -16.35
N ILE A 224 -12.44 6.37 -15.57
CA ILE A 224 -11.78 5.70 -14.46
C ILE A 224 -11.66 4.18 -14.73
N ALA A 225 -12.72 3.59 -15.26
CA ALA A 225 -12.81 2.16 -15.50
C ALA A 225 -11.67 1.66 -16.41
N ASN A 226 -11.06 0.53 -16.01
CA ASN A 226 -9.96 -0.14 -16.73
C ASN A 226 -8.67 0.69 -16.88
N LEU A 227 -8.49 1.72 -16.05
CA LEU A 227 -7.27 2.52 -16.01
C LEU A 227 -6.60 2.37 -14.64
N GLU A 228 -5.26 2.41 -14.63
CA GLU A 228 -4.44 2.25 -13.43
C GLU A 228 -3.55 3.49 -13.19
N LYS A 229 -3.57 4.01 -11.96
CA LYS A 229 -2.67 5.06 -11.50
C LYS A 229 -1.40 4.44 -10.92
N LYS A 230 -0.35 4.36 -11.71
CA LYS A 230 0.97 3.88 -11.29
C LYS A 230 1.72 4.95 -10.50
N LEU A 231 2.72 4.50 -9.73
CA LEU A 231 3.63 5.41 -9.05
C LEU A 231 4.41 6.25 -10.09
N PRO A 232 4.39 7.58 -10.00
CA PRO A 232 5.08 8.44 -10.96
C PRO A 232 6.59 8.15 -10.99
N LYS A 233 7.20 8.15 -12.18
CA LYS A 233 8.65 7.97 -12.32
C LYS A 233 9.45 8.98 -11.50
N SER A 234 8.94 10.20 -11.32
CA SER A 234 9.57 11.23 -10.49
C SER A 234 9.60 10.91 -9.00
N PHE A 235 8.80 9.93 -8.56
CA PHE A 235 8.77 9.45 -7.17
C PHE A 235 9.78 8.34 -6.92
N ILE A 236 10.36 7.78 -7.96
CA ILE A 236 11.28 6.65 -7.90
C ILE A 236 12.73 7.17 -8.06
N THR A 237 13.64 6.66 -7.24
CA THR A 237 15.07 7.00 -7.36
C THR A 237 15.68 6.47 -8.66
N LYS A 238 16.78 7.07 -9.12
CA LYS A 238 17.45 6.69 -10.39
C LYS A 238 17.85 5.22 -10.46
N ASN A 239 18.19 4.60 -9.34
CA ASN A 239 18.54 3.18 -9.28
C ASN A 239 17.31 2.26 -9.22
N GLY A 240 16.10 2.79 -9.14
CA GLY A 240 14.85 2.04 -9.11
C GLY A 240 14.56 1.27 -7.81
N MET A 241 15.35 1.48 -6.75
CA MET A 241 15.27 0.72 -5.50
C MET A 241 15.00 1.61 -4.27
N GLY A 242 14.30 2.70 -4.47
CA GLY A 242 13.92 3.65 -3.42
C GLY A 242 13.01 4.73 -3.95
N VAL A 243 12.62 5.66 -3.08
CA VAL A 243 11.74 6.78 -3.43
C VAL A 243 12.42 8.13 -3.18
N THR A 244 11.96 9.15 -3.91
CA THR A 244 12.45 10.53 -3.84
C THR A 244 11.71 11.32 -2.75
N SER A 245 12.21 12.53 -2.43
CA SER A 245 11.50 13.47 -1.54
C SER A 245 10.10 13.81 -2.04
N LYS A 246 9.89 13.90 -3.36
CA LYS A 246 8.56 14.14 -3.95
C LYS A 246 7.53 13.08 -3.54
N ALA A 247 7.95 11.81 -3.42
CA ALA A 247 7.07 10.76 -2.92
C ALA A 247 6.76 10.97 -1.43
N ILE A 248 7.77 11.32 -0.63
CA ILE A 248 7.60 11.61 0.80
C ILE A 248 6.63 12.79 0.99
N ASP A 249 6.80 13.88 0.22
CA ASP A 249 5.96 15.07 0.29
C ASP A 249 4.49 14.75 -0.07
N TYR A 250 4.29 13.84 -1.03
CA TYR A 250 2.94 13.39 -1.40
C TYR A 250 2.32 12.49 -0.33
N LEU A 251 3.07 11.54 0.20
CA LEU A 251 2.58 10.49 1.10
C LEU A 251 2.40 10.97 2.54
N SER A 252 3.31 11.83 3.04
CA SER A 252 3.33 12.25 4.45
C SER A 252 2.00 12.79 4.98
N PRO A 253 1.25 13.63 4.28
CA PRO A 253 -0.02 14.15 4.80
C PRO A 253 -1.12 13.08 4.89
N LEU A 254 -1.03 12.00 4.12
CA LEU A 254 -2.08 10.97 4.05
C LEU A 254 -2.11 10.07 5.29
N ILE A 255 -1.01 9.98 6.04
CA ILE A 255 -0.89 9.14 7.23
C ILE A 255 -1.13 9.91 8.54
N GLN A 256 -1.55 11.17 8.47
CA GLN A 256 -1.59 12.06 9.63
C GLN A 256 -2.79 11.83 10.54
N GLY A 257 -2.55 12.07 11.82
CA GLY A 257 -3.54 12.04 12.88
C GLY A 257 -3.87 10.62 13.36
N GLU A 258 -4.22 10.54 14.63
CA GLU A 258 -4.55 9.28 15.29
C GLU A 258 -6.07 9.06 15.23
N SER A 259 -6.46 7.84 14.85
CA SER A 259 -7.79 7.32 15.07
C SER A 259 -7.72 6.39 16.27
N ASN A 260 -8.26 6.80 17.38
CA ASN A 260 -8.27 5.98 18.60
C ASN A 260 -9.57 5.17 18.64
N PRO A 261 -9.64 3.98 18.04
CA PRO A 261 -10.84 3.14 18.15
C PRO A 261 -11.04 2.79 19.62
N PRO A 262 -12.30 2.63 20.08
CA PRO A 262 -12.55 2.18 21.43
C PRO A 262 -11.97 0.78 21.65
N PHE A 263 -11.42 0.54 22.84
CA PHE A 263 -10.94 -0.78 23.25
C PHE A 263 -11.81 -1.30 24.40
N LYS A 264 -12.09 -2.60 24.36
CA LYS A 264 -12.76 -3.33 25.44
C LYS A 264 -11.97 -4.62 25.71
N ASN A 265 -11.64 -4.85 26.97
CA ASN A 265 -10.83 -6.02 27.39
C ASN A 265 -9.51 -6.18 26.60
N GLY A 266 -8.85 -5.07 26.23
CA GLY A 266 -7.58 -5.08 25.52
C GLY A 266 -7.67 -5.29 23.98
N ILE A 267 -8.86 -5.40 23.40
CA ILE A 267 -9.09 -5.61 21.97
C ILE A 267 -9.94 -4.45 21.42
N PRO A 268 -9.75 -4.00 20.15
CA PRO A 268 -10.60 -3.00 19.54
C PRO A 268 -12.09 -3.38 19.61
N ASP A 269 -12.91 -2.51 20.17
CA ASP A 269 -14.37 -2.70 20.31
C ASP A 269 -15.06 -2.26 19.01
N LEU A 270 -15.14 -3.20 18.05
CA LEU A 270 -15.78 -2.96 16.76
C LEU A 270 -17.29 -3.16 16.91
N LYS A 271 -18.06 -2.19 16.39
CA LYS A 271 -19.52 -2.27 16.39
C LYS A 271 -20.02 -3.33 15.41
N ASP A 272 -20.89 -4.20 15.89
CA ASP A 272 -21.66 -5.10 15.03
C ASP A 272 -22.73 -4.32 14.27
N PHE A 273 -22.65 -4.37 12.94
CA PHE A 273 -23.72 -3.86 12.09
C PHE A 273 -24.78 -4.96 11.89
N LYS A 274 -25.95 -4.74 12.47
CA LYS A 274 -27.11 -5.58 12.15
C LYS A 274 -27.59 -5.23 10.73
N LEU A 275 -27.45 -6.15 9.80
CA LEU A 275 -28.03 -6.01 8.47
C LEU A 275 -29.55 -6.11 8.59
N VAL A 276 -30.23 -4.98 8.36
CA VAL A 276 -31.69 -4.95 8.24
C VAL A 276 -32.02 -5.29 6.79
N THR A 277 -32.47 -6.54 6.57
CA THR A 277 -32.91 -6.98 5.24
C THR A 277 -34.36 -6.56 5.00
N VAL A 278 -34.63 -6.01 3.83
CA VAL A 278 -36.00 -5.78 3.37
C VAL A 278 -36.61 -7.08 2.85
N GLN A 279 -37.92 -7.23 3.03
CA GLN A 279 -38.61 -8.39 2.52
C GLN A 279 -38.46 -8.51 1.00
N LYS A 280 -38.08 -9.69 0.54
CA LYS A 280 -37.92 -9.95 -0.89
C LYS A 280 -39.26 -9.82 -1.61
N LYS A 281 -39.37 -8.90 -2.56
CA LYS A 281 -40.61 -8.65 -3.33
C LYS A 281 -40.60 -9.29 -4.72
N LEU A 282 -39.45 -9.65 -5.22
CA LEU A 282 -39.32 -10.26 -6.55
C LEU A 282 -39.14 -11.78 -6.43
N SER A 283 -39.63 -12.50 -7.42
CA SER A 283 -39.42 -13.94 -7.57
C SER A 283 -37.91 -14.24 -7.69
N VAL A 284 -37.55 -15.49 -7.40
CA VAL A 284 -36.18 -15.96 -7.62
C VAL A 284 -35.86 -15.84 -9.10
N TRP A 285 -34.77 -15.21 -9.43
CA TRP A 285 -34.20 -15.20 -10.80
C TRP A 285 -33.89 -16.67 -11.15
N LYS A 286 -34.47 -17.15 -12.27
CA LYS A 286 -34.17 -18.48 -12.83
C LYS A 286 -33.02 -18.40 -13.81
#